data_af351b8136eb0ebb041a9deb37b54b52
#
_entry.id   af351b8136eb0ebb041a9deb37b54b52
#
_cell.length_a   1.000
_cell.length_b   1.000
_cell.length_c   1.000
_cell.angle_alpha   90.00
_cell.angle_beta   90.00
_cell.angle_gamma   90.00
#
_symmetry.space_group_name_H-M   'P 1'
#
loop_
_entity.id
_entity.type
_entity.pdbx_description
1 polymer ?
#
loop_
_entity_poly.entity_id
_entity_poly.type
_entity_poly.pdbx_seq_one_letter_code
_entity_poly.pdbx_strand_id
1 'polypeptide(L)'
;QKFDDQAKVGVHISPDQERYFMGVMINFETDPSQYRHWRVEYDGDVAQLFMDVDENGGLFDGYELKLNSYDLGVDIELADIVQRMRFEHPEIRVVVLQSGKDRVFCAGANIRMLAGAPHAHKVNFCKFTNETRNSMENAETESGQKYVAAIKGACAGGGFELALACNHIILVDDGASTVALPEVPLLAVLPGTGGLTRLTDKRQVRRDL
;
A
#
# COMPACT_ATOMS: atom_id res chain seq x y z
N GLN A 1 23.20 20.91 28.87
CA GLN A 1 22.15 21.95 28.94
C GLN A 1 22.17 22.76 27.64
N LYS A 2 21.55 22.26 26.56
CA LYS A 2 21.11 22.98 25.33
C LYS A 2 20.83 21.95 24.22
N PHE A 3 19.83 21.10 24.43
CA PHE A 3 19.21 20.27 23.39
C PHE A 3 17.70 20.20 23.65
N ASP A 4 17.12 21.36 23.88
CA ASP A 4 15.69 21.43 24.13
C ASP A 4 15.15 22.67 23.42
N ASP A 5 15.05 22.58 22.09
CA ASP A 5 14.23 23.45 21.25
C ASP A 5 14.44 23.16 19.74
N GLN A 6 14.11 21.95 19.30
CA GLN A 6 13.94 21.71 17.86
C GLN A 6 12.58 21.07 17.61
N ALA A 7 11.65 21.96 17.26
CA ALA A 7 10.53 21.75 16.39
C ALA A 7 9.77 20.41 16.55
N LYS A 8 8.87 20.37 17.52
CA LYS A 8 7.63 19.62 17.36
C LYS A 8 6.91 20.23 16.15
N VAL A 9 7.14 19.70 14.96
CA VAL A 9 6.21 19.84 13.85
C VAL A 9 4.98 19.00 14.22
N GLY A 10 4.26 19.45 15.22
CA GLY A 10 2.94 18.96 15.53
C GLY A 10 2.03 19.43 14.41
N VAL A 11 1.66 18.54 13.50
CA VAL A 11 0.52 18.76 12.63
C VAL A 11 -0.67 18.97 13.57
N HIS A 12 -1.08 20.20 13.74
CA HIS A 12 -2.21 20.56 14.60
C HIS A 12 -3.49 20.15 13.85
N ILE A 13 -4.00 18.96 14.17
CA ILE A 13 -5.29 18.49 13.68
C ILE A 13 -6.33 19.33 14.43
N SER A 14 -7.20 20.02 13.70
CA SER A 14 -8.27 20.76 14.34
C SER A 14 -9.25 19.80 15.04
N PRO A 15 -9.87 20.17 16.14
CA PRO A 15 -10.90 19.35 16.82
C PRO A 15 -12.04 18.91 15.88
N ASP A 16 -12.32 19.70 14.84
CA ASP A 16 -13.34 19.38 13.85
C ASP A 16 -12.88 18.29 12.88
N GLN A 17 -11.60 18.23 12.53
CA GLN A 17 -11.03 17.14 11.72
C GLN A 17 -11.00 15.83 12.52
N GLU A 18 -10.66 15.85 13.80
CA GLU A 18 -10.77 14.65 14.65
C GLU A 18 -12.21 14.15 14.75
N ARG A 19 -13.18 15.04 14.93
CA ARG A 19 -14.61 14.69 14.95
C ARG A 19 -15.09 14.10 13.64
N TYR A 20 -14.60 14.61 12.52
CA TYR A 20 -14.95 14.10 11.19
C TYR A 20 -14.52 12.64 11.02
N PHE A 21 -13.27 12.31 11.33
CA PHE A 21 -12.77 10.92 11.30
C PHE A 21 -13.45 9.99 12.33
N MET A 22 -13.86 10.50 13.48
CA MET A 22 -14.49 9.71 14.54
C MET A 22 -15.99 9.44 14.28
N GLY A 23 -16.63 10.22 13.41
CA GLY A 23 -18.05 10.09 13.09
C GLY A 23 -18.36 9.28 11.83
N VAL A 24 -17.35 8.97 11.00
CA VAL A 24 -17.55 8.23 9.75
C VAL A 24 -17.37 6.74 9.98
N MET A 25 -18.44 5.99 9.75
CA MET A 25 -18.40 4.53 9.76
C MET A 25 -17.81 4.05 8.42
N ILE A 26 -16.64 3.38 8.48
CA ILE A 26 -16.03 2.78 7.30
C ILE A 26 -16.74 1.47 6.98
N ASN A 27 -17.24 1.36 5.76
CA ASN A 27 -17.81 0.13 5.25
C ASN A 27 -16.72 -0.72 4.62
N PHE A 28 -16.64 -1.98 5.01
CA PHE A 28 -15.72 -2.97 4.45
C PHE A 28 -16.38 -3.86 3.39
N GLU A 29 -17.69 -3.70 3.17
CA GLU A 29 -18.39 -4.44 2.13
C GLU A 29 -17.97 -3.92 0.76
N THR A 30 -17.38 -4.82 -0.04
CA THR A 30 -16.99 -4.55 -1.41
C THR A 30 -17.06 -5.83 -2.25
N ASP A 31 -17.10 -5.67 -3.56
CA ASP A 31 -17.06 -6.77 -4.53
C ASP A 31 -16.44 -6.28 -5.85
N PRO A 32 -16.05 -7.19 -6.78
CA PRO A 32 -15.37 -6.82 -8.01
C PRO A 32 -16.11 -5.81 -8.89
N SER A 33 -17.44 -5.73 -8.82
CA SER A 33 -18.24 -4.76 -9.58
C SER A 33 -18.18 -3.34 -8.99
N GLN A 34 -17.72 -3.21 -7.76
CA GLN A 34 -17.68 -1.95 -7.00
C GLN A 34 -16.25 -1.40 -6.87
N TYR A 35 -15.22 -2.15 -7.31
CA TYR A 35 -13.83 -1.67 -7.23
C TYR A 35 -13.64 -0.39 -8.01
N ARG A 36 -13.01 0.58 -7.37
CA ARG A 36 -12.68 1.90 -7.92
C ARG A 36 -11.18 2.08 -8.15
N HIS A 37 -10.38 1.26 -7.47
CA HIS A 37 -8.94 1.44 -7.38
C HIS A 37 -8.18 0.27 -7.99
N TRP A 38 -8.84 -0.87 -8.13
CA TRP A 38 -8.22 -2.08 -8.64
C TRP A 38 -9.02 -2.69 -9.78
N ARG A 39 -8.30 -3.27 -10.71
CA ARG A 39 -8.87 -4.05 -11.80
C ARG A 39 -8.15 -5.38 -11.90
N VAL A 40 -8.90 -6.45 -12.06
CA VAL A 40 -8.37 -7.81 -12.20
C VAL A 40 -8.70 -8.35 -13.57
N GLU A 41 -7.72 -8.93 -14.24
CA GLU A 41 -7.87 -9.67 -15.50
C GLU A 41 -7.32 -11.08 -15.32
N TYR A 42 -8.00 -12.06 -15.88
CA TYR A 42 -7.62 -13.46 -15.77
C TYR A 42 -7.18 -13.99 -17.12
N ASP A 43 -6.04 -14.72 -17.14
CA ASP A 43 -5.50 -15.38 -18.33
C ASP A 43 -4.96 -16.76 -17.92
N GLY A 44 -5.74 -17.80 -18.10
CA GLY A 44 -5.42 -19.15 -17.67
C GLY A 44 -5.19 -19.25 -16.15
N ASP A 45 -4.00 -19.61 -15.74
CA ASP A 45 -3.58 -19.71 -14.33
C ASP A 45 -2.89 -18.43 -13.80
N VAL A 46 -2.95 -17.34 -14.55
CA VAL A 46 -2.40 -16.04 -14.20
C VAL A 46 -3.50 -15.02 -13.99
N ALA A 47 -3.48 -14.29 -12.88
CA ALA A 47 -4.25 -13.09 -12.66
C ALA A 47 -3.37 -11.84 -12.80
N GLN A 48 -3.82 -10.88 -13.58
CA GLN A 48 -3.19 -9.56 -13.67
C GLN A 48 -3.97 -8.58 -12.81
N LEU A 49 -3.31 -8.02 -11.83
CA LEU A 49 -3.89 -7.10 -10.85
C LEU A 49 -3.33 -5.70 -11.10
N PHE A 50 -4.17 -4.81 -11.59
CA PHE A 50 -3.80 -3.42 -11.91
C PHE A 50 -4.20 -2.48 -10.78
N MET A 51 -3.22 -1.80 -10.20
CA MET A 51 -3.46 -0.67 -9.31
C MET A 51 -3.71 0.58 -10.16
N ASP A 52 -4.96 1.01 -10.26
CA ASP A 52 -5.40 2.18 -11.02
C ASP A 52 -6.30 3.06 -10.15
N VAL A 53 -5.69 3.67 -9.16
CA VAL A 53 -6.40 4.39 -8.11
C VAL A 53 -7.20 5.56 -8.69
N ASP A 54 -8.50 5.60 -8.40
CA ASP A 54 -9.34 6.77 -8.64
C ASP A 54 -8.90 7.91 -7.72
N GLU A 55 -8.34 8.97 -8.30
CA GLU A 55 -7.79 10.10 -7.55
C GLU A 55 -8.83 10.79 -6.65
N ASN A 56 -10.10 10.75 -7.05
CA ASN A 56 -11.22 11.33 -6.31
C ASN A 56 -11.96 10.28 -5.45
N GLY A 57 -11.44 9.05 -5.38
CA GLY A 57 -12.02 7.92 -4.67
C GLY A 57 -11.66 7.82 -3.20
N GLY A 58 -11.10 8.86 -2.60
CA GLY A 58 -10.72 8.84 -1.19
C GLY A 58 -11.90 8.53 -0.25
N LEU A 59 -11.63 7.82 0.85
CA LEU A 59 -12.64 7.50 1.87
C LEU A 59 -13.20 8.74 2.57
N PHE A 60 -12.45 9.83 2.58
CA PHE A 60 -12.81 11.07 3.25
C PHE A 60 -12.58 12.25 2.31
N ASP A 61 -13.34 13.32 2.50
CA ASP A 61 -13.09 14.57 1.81
C ASP A 61 -11.77 15.23 2.26
N GLY A 62 -11.24 16.13 1.42
CA GLY A 62 -10.08 16.96 1.75
C GLY A 62 -8.73 16.44 1.29
N TYR A 63 -8.66 15.32 0.60
CA TYR A 63 -7.46 14.82 -0.09
C TYR A 63 -7.80 14.13 -1.40
N GLU A 64 -6.82 14.07 -2.28
CA GLU A 64 -6.87 13.34 -3.55
C GLU A 64 -5.81 12.24 -3.55
N LEU A 65 -6.12 11.08 -4.15
CA LEU A 65 -5.24 9.91 -4.22
C LEU A 65 -4.33 9.97 -5.45
N LYS A 66 -3.57 11.07 -5.61
CA LYS A 66 -2.65 11.25 -6.75
C LYS A 66 -1.52 10.22 -6.75
N LEU A 67 -0.99 9.94 -7.93
CA LEU A 67 0.18 9.10 -8.13
C LEU A 67 0.00 7.65 -7.60
N ASN A 68 -1.18 7.10 -7.75
CA ASN A 68 -1.50 5.81 -7.13
C ASN A 68 -1.18 5.77 -5.62
N SER A 69 -1.28 6.91 -4.93
CA SER A 69 -1.25 6.89 -3.47
C SER A 69 -2.50 6.22 -2.94
N TYR A 70 -2.43 5.70 -1.72
CA TYR A 70 -3.55 4.96 -1.19
C TYR A 70 -3.95 5.39 0.23
N ASP A 71 -5.21 5.19 0.52
CA ASP A 71 -5.80 5.20 1.84
C ASP A 71 -6.34 3.80 2.20
N LEU A 72 -7.14 3.72 3.26
CA LEU A 72 -7.72 2.45 3.68
C LEU A 72 -8.70 1.88 2.64
N GLY A 73 -9.40 2.71 1.84
CA GLY A 73 -10.33 2.25 0.81
C GLY A 73 -9.65 1.44 -0.27
N VAL A 74 -8.49 1.89 -0.72
CA VAL A 74 -7.67 1.16 -1.70
C VAL A 74 -7.23 -0.21 -1.15
N ASP A 75 -6.88 -0.28 0.13
CA ASP A 75 -6.42 -1.52 0.76
C ASP A 75 -7.58 -2.46 1.12
N ILE A 76 -8.79 -1.96 1.35
CA ILE A 76 -10.02 -2.77 1.51
C ILE A 76 -10.29 -3.59 0.23
N GLU A 77 -10.24 -2.94 -0.93
CA GLU A 77 -10.39 -3.64 -2.21
C GLU A 77 -9.29 -4.68 -2.42
N LEU A 78 -8.02 -4.34 -2.12
CA LEU A 78 -6.92 -5.29 -2.22
C LEU A 78 -7.10 -6.50 -1.28
N ALA A 79 -7.54 -6.27 -0.06
CA ALA A 79 -7.81 -7.34 0.91
C ALA A 79 -8.92 -8.27 0.40
N ASP A 80 -9.99 -7.73 -0.15
CA ASP A 80 -11.08 -8.51 -0.76
C ASP A 80 -10.56 -9.33 -1.96
N ILE A 81 -9.77 -8.72 -2.85
CA ILE A 81 -9.15 -9.41 -3.99
C ILE A 81 -8.28 -10.58 -3.52
N VAL A 82 -7.43 -10.38 -2.52
CA VAL A 82 -6.55 -11.43 -2.00
C VAL A 82 -7.36 -12.60 -1.44
N GLN A 83 -8.48 -12.34 -0.76
CA GLN A 83 -9.37 -13.40 -0.28
C GLN A 83 -10.06 -14.13 -1.43
N ARG A 84 -10.59 -13.41 -2.42
CA ARG A 84 -11.24 -14.02 -3.59
C ARG A 84 -10.25 -14.88 -4.40
N MET A 85 -9.00 -14.44 -4.57
CA MET A 85 -7.96 -15.26 -5.22
C MET A 85 -7.82 -16.61 -4.54
N ARG A 86 -7.86 -16.66 -3.20
CA ARG A 86 -7.73 -17.91 -2.44
C ARG A 86 -8.94 -18.83 -2.59
N PHE A 87 -10.14 -18.28 -2.49
CA PHE A 87 -11.35 -19.08 -2.30
C PHE A 87 -12.20 -19.22 -3.56
N GLU A 88 -12.19 -18.22 -4.44
CA GLU A 88 -12.99 -18.22 -5.66
C GLU A 88 -12.17 -18.62 -6.89
N HIS A 89 -10.82 -18.42 -6.84
CA HIS A 89 -9.91 -18.67 -7.96
C HIS A 89 -8.74 -19.60 -7.59
N PRO A 90 -9.01 -20.82 -7.11
CA PRO A 90 -7.95 -21.77 -6.73
C PRO A 90 -7.12 -22.26 -7.92
N GLU A 91 -7.57 -22.06 -9.16
CA GLU A 91 -6.83 -22.33 -10.39
C GLU A 91 -5.69 -21.35 -10.63
N ILE A 92 -5.75 -20.14 -10.08
CA ILE A 92 -4.71 -19.12 -10.25
C ILE A 92 -3.45 -19.52 -9.51
N ARG A 93 -2.33 -19.52 -10.21
CA ARG A 93 -1.00 -19.86 -9.69
C ARG A 93 -0.11 -18.65 -9.51
N VAL A 94 -0.31 -17.63 -10.33
CA VAL A 94 0.49 -16.40 -10.31
C VAL A 94 -0.43 -15.18 -10.35
N VAL A 95 -0.19 -14.24 -9.44
CA VAL A 95 -0.84 -12.92 -9.43
C VAL A 95 0.21 -11.87 -9.75
N VAL A 96 0.08 -11.20 -10.90
CA VAL A 96 0.99 -10.13 -11.33
C VAL A 96 0.42 -8.78 -10.92
N LEU A 97 1.05 -8.16 -9.94
CA LEU A 97 0.71 -6.83 -9.46
C LEU A 97 1.42 -5.78 -10.29
N GLN A 98 0.68 -4.88 -10.92
CA GLN A 98 1.20 -3.82 -11.77
C GLN A 98 0.39 -2.53 -11.64
N SER A 99 0.91 -1.45 -12.20
CA SER A 99 0.23 -0.16 -12.21
C SER A 99 -0.63 0.02 -13.47
N GLY A 100 -1.80 0.62 -13.32
CA GLY A 100 -2.58 1.18 -14.41
C GLY A 100 -2.08 2.56 -14.91
N LYS A 101 -1.08 3.16 -14.23
CA LYS A 101 -0.49 4.46 -14.57
C LYS A 101 0.87 4.30 -15.25
N ASP A 102 1.21 5.21 -16.21
CA ASP A 102 2.42 5.05 -17.03
C ASP A 102 3.75 5.31 -16.31
N ARG A 103 3.78 6.26 -15.37
CA ARG A 103 5.04 6.80 -14.79
C ARG A 103 5.19 6.53 -13.31
N VAL A 104 4.24 5.91 -12.70
CA VAL A 104 4.23 5.63 -11.27
C VAL A 104 3.63 4.25 -11.02
N PHE A 105 4.33 3.46 -10.24
CA PHE A 105 3.76 2.23 -9.72
C PHE A 105 2.83 2.57 -8.53
N CYS A 106 3.39 3.17 -7.49
CA CYS A 106 2.62 3.62 -6.32
C CYS A 106 3.47 4.56 -5.46
N ALA A 107 2.94 5.74 -5.12
CA ALA A 107 3.60 6.69 -4.24
C ALA A 107 3.49 6.35 -2.74
N GLY A 108 2.77 5.29 -2.40
CA GLY A 108 2.55 4.86 -1.02
C GLY A 108 1.33 5.49 -0.36
N ALA A 109 1.28 5.42 0.96
CA ALA A 109 0.17 5.97 1.73
C ALA A 109 0.00 7.48 1.50
N ASN A 110 -1.24 7.94 1.38
CA ASN A 110 -1.52 9.34 1.12
C ASN A 110 -1.12 10.22 2.30
N ILE A 111 -0.14 11.09 2.08
CA ILE A 111 0.45 11.94 3.14
C ILE A 111 -0.58 12.92 3.69
N ARG A 112 -1.48 13.47 2.86
CA ARG A 112 -2.51 14.41 3.31
C ARG A 112 -3.54 13.71 4.18
N MET A 113 -3.98 12.51 3.79
CA MET A 113 -4.82 11.66 4.63
C MET A 113 -4.14 11.39 5.97
N LEU A 114 -2.88 10.95 5.96
CA LEU A 114 -2.13 10.68 7.20
C LEU A 114 -1.96 11.93 8.06
N ALA A 115 -1.70 13.10 7.47
CA ALA A 115 -1.58 14.34 8.21
C ALA A 115 -2.89 14.72 8.93
N GLY A 116 -4.05 14.55 8.26
CA GLY A 116 -5.36 14.87 8.81
C GLY A 116 -5.99 13.81 9.71
N ALA A 117 -5.47 12.58 9.71
CA ALA A 117 -6.06 11.47 10.43
C ALA A 117 -5.70 11.47 11.93
N PRO A 118 -6.61 11.09 12.85
CA PRO A 118 -6.30 10.86 14.25
C PRO A 118 -5.37 9.66 14.43
N HIS A 119 -4.67 9.62 15.56
CA HIS A 119 -3.71 8.55 15.85
C HIS A 119 -4.32 7.16 15.76
N ALA A 120 -5.52 6.96 16.27
CA ALA A 120 -6.23 5.67 16.21
C ALA A 120 -6.44 5.20 14.76
N HIS A 121 -6.81 6.11 13.85
CA HIS A 121 -6.96 5.77 12.44
C HIS A 121 -5.62 5.36 11.81
N LYS A 122 -4.54 6.09 12.09
CA LYS A 122 -3.19 5.76 11.59
C LYS A 122 -2.74 4.37 12.02
N VAL A 123 -2.93 4.05 13.30
CA VAL A 123 -2.58 2.72 13.86
C VAL A 123 -3.41 1.61 13.22
N ASN A 124 -4.72 1.80 13.12
CA ASN A 124 -5.61 0.79 12.54
C ASN A 124 -5.39 0.64 11.03
N PHE A 125 -5.11 1.71 10.30
CA PHE A 125 -4.71 1.68 8.91
C PHE A 125 -3.44 0.85 8.70
N CYS A 126 -2.37 1.14 9.44
CA CYS A 126 -1.14 0.37 9.35
C CYS A 126 -1.35 -1.11 9.72
N LYS A 127 -2.18 -1.38 10.72
CA LYS A 127 -2.51 -2.76 11.08
C LYS A 127 -3.24 -3.49 9.95
N PHE A 128 -4.27 -2.90 9.40
CA PHE A 128 -5.04 -3.48 8.30
C PHE A 128 -4.16 -3.77 7.09
N THR A 129 -3.35 -2.77 6.67
CA THR A 129 -2.43 -2.94 5.54
C THR A 129 -1.38 -4.01 5.79
N ASN A 130 -0.89 -4.18 7.02
CA ASN A 130 0.00 -5.29 7.37
C ASN A 130 -0.66 -6.65 7.21
N GLU A 131 -1.91 -6.82 7.63
CA GLU A 131 -2.64 -8.08 7.50
C GLU A 131 -2.83 -8.44 6.02
N THR A 132 -3.14 -7.48 5.16
CA THR A 132 -3.24 -7.70 3.71
C THR A 132 -1.89 -8.19 3.14
N ARG A 133 -0.76 -7.55 3.52
CA ARG A 133 0.57 -7.96 3.06
C ARG A 133 0.97 -9.33 3.57
N ASN A 134 0.69 -9.65 4.82
CA ASN A 134 0.91 -10.99 5.36
C ASN A 134 0.08 -12.03 4.62
N SER A 135 -1.14 -11.71 4.27
CA SER A 135 -2.01 -12.58 3.48
C SER A 135 -1.42 -12.89 2.11
N MET A 136 -0.82 -11.89 1.43
CA MET A 136 -0.11 -12.09 0.17
C MET A 136 1.14 -12.96 0.35
N GLU A 137 1.93 -12.75 1.40
CA GLU A 137 3.14 -13.54 1.66
C GLU A 137 2.85 -15.01 1.93
N ASN A 138 1.77 -15.28 2.65
CA ASN A 138 1.38 -16.64 3.01
C ASN A 138 0.69 -17.39 1.86
N ALA A 139 0.25 -16.69 0.81
CA ALA A 139 -0.52 -17.29 -0.28
C ALA A 139 0.23 -18.42 -1.01
N GLU A 140 1.57 -18.34 -1.11
CA GLU A 140 2.35 -19.42 -1.74
C GLU A 140 2.26 -20.74 -0.94
N THR A 141 2.38 -20.67 0.37
CA THR A 141 2.35 -21.87 1.23
C THR A 141 0.95 -22.38 1.50
N GLU A 142 -0.02 -21.49 1.59
CA GLU A 142 -1.38 -21.82 1.99
C GLU A 142 -2.31 -22.10 0.81
N SER A 143 -2.04 -21.51 -0.36
CA SER A 143 -2.92 -21.61 -1.54
C SER A 143 -2.15 -21.94 -2.83
N GLY A 144 -0.81 -22.03 -2.78
CA GLY A 144 0.03 -22.25 -3.95
C GLY A 144 0.07 -21.10 -4.94
N GLN A 145 -0.32 -19.90 -4.52
CA GLN A 145 -0.39 -18.69 -5.35
C GLN A 145 0.81 -17.78 -5.08
N LYS A 146 1.52 -17.39 -6.14
CA LYS A 146 2.67 -16.50 -6.05
C LYS A 146 2.32 -15.10 -6.52
N TYR A 147 2.67 -14.10 -5.72
CA TYR A 147 2.55 -12.70 -6.08
C TYR A 147 3.85 -12.18 -6.68
N VAL A 148 3.76 -11.49 -7.80
CA VAL A 148 4.89 -10.89 -8.52
C VAL A 148 4.59 -9.41 -8.73
N ALA A 149 5.44 -8.53 -8.20
CA ALA A 149 5.33 -7.09 -8.48
C ALA A 149 6.09 -6.75 -9.76
N ALA A 150 5.39 -6.27 -10.79
CA ALA A 150 5.97 -5.76 -12.03
C ALA A 150 6.00 -4.22 -11.98
N ILE A 151 7.16 -3.67 -11.58
CA ILE A 151 7.31 -2.25 -11.29
C ILE A 151 7.81 -1.50 -12.52
N LYS A 152 7.00 -0.52 -12.98
CA LYS A 152 7.37 0.52 -13.94
C LYS A 152 7.10 1.89 -13.32
N GLY A 153 8.06 2.80 -13.41
CA GLY A 153 7.99 4.12 -12.80
C GLY A 153 8.32 4.14 -11.32
N ALA A 154 7.93 5.21 -10.63
CA ALA A 154 8.25 5.41 -9.22
C ALA A 154 7.43 4.48 -8.29
N CYS A 155 8.13 3.81 -7.40
CA CYS A 155 7.53 2.95 -6.37
C CYS A 155 8.13 3.33 -5.01
N ALA A 156 7.33 3.99 -4.16
CA ALA A 156 7.86 4.63 -2.96
C ALA A 156 7.04 4.32 -1.71
N GLY A 157 7.70 4.35 -0.56
CA GLY A 157 7.06 4.19 0.75
C GLY A 157 6.23 2.91 0.83
N GLY A 158 4.99 3.04 1.27
CA GLY A 158 4.06 1.92 1.35
C GLY A 158 3.79 1.20 0.03
N GLY A 159 4.02 1.86 -1.14
CA GLY A 159 3.99 1.19 -2.45
C GLY A 159 5.15 0.21 -2.62
N PHE A 160 6.33 0.58 -2.16
CA PHE A 160 7.46 -0.35 -2.14
C PHE A 160 7.28 -1.44 -1.08
N GLU A 161 6.67 -1.13 0.07
CA GLU A 161 6.31 -2.13 1.08
C GLU A 161 5.33 -3.18 0.53
N LEU A 162 4.36 -2.76 -0.30
CA LEU A 162 3.46 -3.66 -1.02
C LEU A 162 4.22 -4.60 -1.97
N ALA A 163 5.15 -4.05 -2.77
CA ALA A 163 6.00 -4.85 -3.65
C ALA A 163 6.92 -5.81 -2.87
N LEU A 164 7.44 -5.39 -1.71
CA LEU A 164 8.26 -6.24 -0.84
C LEU A 164 7.48 -7.43 -0.27
N ALA A 165 6.17 -7.33 -0.10
CA ALA A 165 5.31 -8.43 0.31
C ALA A 165 5.16 -9.50 -0.78
N CYS A 166 5.33 -9.17 -2.06
CA CYS A 166 5.30 -10.12 -3.16
C CYS A 166 6.45 -11.13 -3.09
N ASN A 167 6.29 -12.31 -3.71
CA ASN A 167 7.34 -13.32 -3.80
C ASN A 167 8.53 -12.84 -4.65
N HIS A 168 8.22 -12.18 -5.77
CA HIS A 168 9.21 -11.62 -6.70
C HIS A 168 8.93 -10.17 -7.03
N ILE A 169 9.99 -9.43 -7.31
CA ILE A 169 9.94 -8.05 -7.81
C ILE A 169 10.69 -8.01 -9.14
N ILE A 170 10.01 -7.53 -10.16
CA ILE A 170 10.58 -7.22 -11.48
C ILE A 170 10.56 -5.70 -11.62
N LEU A 171 11.72 -5.08 -11.71
CA LEU A 171 11.87 -3.64 -11.92
C LEU A 171 12.32 -3.39 -13.36
N VAL A 172 11.63 -2.52 -14.08
CA VAL A 172 12.00 -2.13 -15.42
C VAL A 172 13.32 -1.34 -15.39
N ASP A 173 14.29 -1.75 -16.21
CA ASP A 173 15.57 -1.05 -16.39
C ASP A 173 15.45 0.00 -17.51
N ASP A 174 14.78 1.10 -17.21
CA ASP A 174 14.54 2.22 -18.14
C ASP A 174 15.23 3.54 -17.69
N GLY A 175 16.03 3.47 -16.63
CA GLY A 175 16.69 4.64 -16.03
C GLY A 175 15.74 5.60 -15.28
N ALA A 176 14.44 5.35 -15.29
CA ALA A 176 13.42 6.18 -14.65
C ALA A 176 12.64 5.45 -13.55
N SER A 177 12.53 4.13 -13.66
CA SER A 177 11.86 3.30 -12.66
C SER A 177 12.72 3.15 -11.41
N THR A 178 12.11 3.38 -10.25
CA THR A 178 12.83 3.43 -8.97
C THR A 178 12.03 2.81 -7.84
N VAL A 179 12.73 2.29 -6.83
CA VAL A 179 12.14 1.86 -5.56
C VAL A 179 12.80 2.61 -4.41
N ALA A 180 12.02 3.07 -3.44
CA ALA A 180 12.54 3.85 -2.30
C ALA A 180 11.66 3.76 -1.06
N LEU A 181 12.26 4.00 0.11
CA LEU A 181 11.57 4.25 1.38
C LEU A 181 11.88 5.69 1.83
N PRO A 182 11.31 6.71 1.16
CA PRO A 182 11.67 8.11 1.36
C PRO A 182 11.24 8.66 2.72
N GLU A 183 10.30 8.01 3.39
CA GLU A 183 9.84 8.39 4.72
C GLU A 183 10.93 8.30 5.78
N VAL A 184 11.91 7.42 5.61
CA VAL A 184 13.02 7.25 6.56
C VAL A 184 13.91 8.51 6.60
N PRO A 185 14.54 8.94 5.50
CA PRO A 185 15.40 10.12 5.51
C PRO A 185 14.65 11.46 5.54
N LEU A 186 13.42 11.52 4.98
CA LEU A 186 12.72 12.80 4.83
C LEU A 186 11.82 13.14 6.02
N LEU A 187 11.20 12.14 6.64
CA LEU A 187 10.19 12.33 7.69
C LEU A 187 10.63 11.76 9.04
N ALA A 188 11.79 11.08 9.10
CA ALA A 188 12.27 10.38 10.28
C ALA A 188 11.22 9.42 10.88
N VAL A 189 10.39 8.81 10.02
CA VAL A 189 9.41 7.80 10.41
C VAL A 189 9.78 6.45 9.80
N LEU A 190 9.45 5.39 10.52
CA LEU A 190 9.66 4.03 10.02
C LEU A 190 8.55 3.65 9.02
N PRO A 191 8.89 2.87 7.98
CA PRO A 191 7.90 2.24 7.14
C PRO A 191 6.92 1.40 7.98
N GLY A 192 5.63 1.75 7.91
CA GLY A 192 4.61 1.27 8.86
C GLY A 192 4.09 -0.13 8.57
N THR A 193 4.40 -0.71 7.40
CA THR A 193 3.86 -1.98 6.95
C THR A 193 4.93 -3.05 6.70
N GLY A 194 5.97 -3.06 7.53
CA GLY A 194 6.97 -4.11 7.60
C GLY A 194 8.07 -4.04 6.53
N GLY A 195 8.23 -2.88 5.87
CA GLY A 195 9.19 -2.69 4.77
C GLY A 195 10.62 -2.96 5.18
N LEU A 196 11.07 -2.45 6.32
CA LEU A 196 12.44 -2.67 6.79
C LEU A 196 12.72 -4.14 7.10
N THR A 197 11.80 -4.84 7.72
CA THR A 197 11.94 -6.28 8.01
C THR A 197 12.02 -7.07 6.70
N ARG A 198 11.13 -6.82 5.75
CA ARG A 198 11.15 -7.52 4.46
C ARG A 198 12.41 -7.20 3.65
N LEU A 199 12.86 -5.95 3.69
CA LEU A 199 14.07 -5.54 2.99
C LEU A 199 15.31 -6.27 3.54
N THR A 200 15.45 -6.39 4.85
CA THR A 200 16.59 -7.03 5.49
C THR A 200 16.52 -8.55 5.49
N ASP A 201 15.39 -9.13 5.86
CA ASP A 201 15.27 -10.57 6.08
C ASP A 201 14.87 -11.33 4.80
N LYS A 202 13.95 -10.78 4.01
CA LYS A 202 13.47 -11.41 2.78
C LYS A 202 14.35 -11.10 1.57
N ARG A 203 14.83 -9.85 1.46
CA ARG A 203 15.68 -9.39 0.33
C ARG A 203 17.17 -9.38 0.66
N GLN A 204 17.55 -9.65 1.91
CA GLN A 204 18.93 -9.80 2.36
C GLN A 204 19.81 -8.58 2.07
N VAL A 205 19.22 -7.40 2.10
CA VAL A 205 19.96 -6.14 1.97
C VAL A 205 20.84 -5.94 3.19
N ARG A 206 22.01 -5.37 2.99
CA ARG A 206 22.96 -5.07 4.08
C ARG A 206 22.30 -4.22 5.16
N ARG A 207 22.49 -4.64 6.43
CA ARG A 207 21.89 -3.97 7.60
C ARG A 207 22.71 -2.78 8.10
N ASP A 208 23.92 -2.61 7.60
CA ASP A 208 24.89 -1.58 8.01
C ASP A 208 24.87 -0.37 7.04
N LEU A 209 23.99 -0.37 6.05
CA LEU A 209 23.73 0.70 5.12
C LEU A 209 22.29 1.18 5.25
#